data_e2bd43931fc7418f8aa2a89d7d65af60
#
_entry.id   e2bd43931fc7418f8aa2a89d7d65af60
#
_cell.length_a   1.000
_cell.length_b   1.000
_cell.length_c   1.000
_cell.angle_alpha   90.00
_cell.angle_beta   90.00
_cell.angle_gamma   90.00
#
_symmetry.space_group_name_H-M   'P 1'
#
loop_
_entity.id
_entity.type
_entity.pdbx_description
1 polymer ?
#
loop_
_entity_poly.entity_id
_entity_poly.type
_entity_poly.pdbx_seq_one_letter_code
_entity_poly.pdbx_strand_id
1 'polypeptide(L)'
;MTIYEKLDSTFNSLQTLQHFATANAYSQMSMPRIVWTDRLHYREMLYMGDAIKFDMLCKVFTHLENECIKLWENDLMLHTGLCTNWTTHDIADNLVDHTPHYSAFNDVRNKHYFGNRNQLAVAILSNPTLRERFTTGVDATTGYPTWNQLELHKYLMRYREFHALLALRWMMLGGSPMRGTEVVSFIFCNTTTRTRNIAFIGSHLAAITMYHKSGALTHRDKLLPHAGDAVTSDLTIQDLTLARPFAQLAAFICYPNDKRIMDAYSSLMFVNQGRPFESEEISNLMGHITKKIMGVQLRINAFRHISIGFRRMLVDRVSEATAQEDVMRLVEAEQAGHSDQVEQLIYAVSLDALRGHSDQMVAAFCDASYRWQVKCGV
;
A
#
# COMPACT_ATOMS: atom_id res chain seq x y z
N MET A 1 15.57 6.93 43.54
CA MET A 1 15.89 5.47 43.50
C MET A 1 14.55 4.74 43.51
N THR A 2 13.95 4.55 42.36
CA THR A 2 12.60 3.98 42.25
C THR A 2 12.76 2.48 42.06
N ILE A 3 12.35 1.79 43.07
CA ILE A 3 12.39 0.33 43.15
C ILE A 3 11.21 -0.19 42.33
N TYR A 4 11.43 -0.46 41.09
CA TYR A 4 10.63 -1.44 40.35
C TYR A 4 11.27 -2.80 40.63
N GLU A 5 10.85 -3.46 41.68
CA GLU A 5 11.10 -4.88 41.83
C GLU A 5 10.55 -5.59 40.60
N LYS A 6 11.44 -6.20 39.84
CA LYS A 6 11.08 -7.01 38.69
C LYS A 6 10.26 -8.18 39.21
N LEU A 7 8.97 -8.14 39.01
CA LEU A 7 8.13 -9.31 39.15
C LEU A 7 8.70 -10.39 38.23
N ASP A 8 9.11 -11.50 38.79
CA ASP A 8 9.64 -12.69 38.10
C ASP A 8 8.50 -13.38 37.36
N SER A 9 8.09 -12.76 36.24
CA SER A 9 7.11 -13.35 35.33
C SER A 9 7.84 -13.90 34.09
N THR A 10 7.29 -14.97 33.52
CA THR A 10 7.77 -15.56 32.25
C THR A 10 7.87 -14.52 31.15
N PHE A 11 6.99 -13.53 31.17
CA PHE A 11 6.99 -12.41 30.22
C PHE A 11 8.21 -11.48 30.42
N ASN A 12 8.55 -11.14 31.65
CA ASN A 12 9.73 -10.33 31.97
C ASN A 12 11.03 -11.07 31.65
N SER A 13 11.06 -12.40 31.83
CA SER A 13 12.20 -13.23 31.42
C SER A 13 12.38 -13.24 29.91
N LEU A 14 11.31 -13.35 29.13
CA LEU A 14 11.32 -13.26 27.67
C LEU A 14 11.76 -11.87 27.18
N GLN A 15 11.26 -10.80 27.79
CA GLN A 15 11.71 -9.44 27.47
C GLN A 15 13.20 -9.24 27.79
N THR A 16 13.67 -9.75 28.93
CA THR A 16 15.08 -9.67 29.32
C THR A 16 15.97 -10.43 28.34
N LEU A 17 15.57 -11.62 27.90
CA LEU A 17 16.26 -12.38 26.86
C LEU A 17 16.26 -11.64 25.51
N GLN A 18 15.17 -11.04 25.13
CA GLN A 18 15.06 -10.24 23.91
C GLN A 18 15.95 -9.01 23.96
N HIS A 19 15.99 -8.29 25.09
CA HIS A 19 16.89 -7.16 25.32
C HIS A 19 18.35 -7.59 25.29
N PHE A 20 18.68 -8.71 25.94
CA PHE A 20 20.05 -9.26 25.95
C PHE A 20 20.49 -9.70 24.55
N ALA A 21 19.64 -10.40 23.80
CA ALA A 21 19.89 -10.80 22.43
C ALA A 21 20.09 -9.57 21.52
N THR A 22 19.27 -8.55 21.70
CA THR A 22 19.37 -7.27 20.95
C THR A 22 20.67 -6.54 21.30
N ALA A 23 21.01 -6.41 22.59
CA ALA A 23 22.25 -5.77 23.05
C ALA A 23 23.49 -6.52 22.55
N ASN A 24 23.46 -7.85 22.59
CA ASN A 24 24.55 -8.69 22.05
C ASN A 24 24.68 -8.57 20.53
N ALA A 25 23.57 -8.49 19.80
CA ALA A 25 23.59 -8.23 18.35
C ALA A 25 24.16 -6.85 18.01
N TYR A 26 23.92 -5.84 18.84
CA TYR A 26 24.52 -4.50 18.69
C TYR A 26 25.99 -4.42 19.12
N SER A 27 26.40 -5.22 20.11
CA SER A 27 27.79 -5.23 20.61
C SER A 27 28.76 -6.00 19.68
N GLN A 28 28.24 -6.88 18.83
CA GLN A 28 29.04 -7.51 17.81
C GLN A 28 29.33 -6.47 16.72
N MET A 29 30.61 -6.20 16.43
CA MET A 29 31.07 -5.41 15.30
C MET A 29 30.64 -6.11 14.00
N SER A 30 29.36 -5.93 13.62
CA SER A 30 28.89 -6.40 12.33
C SER A 30 29.31 -5.40 11.26
N MET A 31 29.86 -5.90 10.15
CA MET A 31 30.09 -5.10 8.95
C MET A 31 28.81 -4.37 8.55
N PRO A 32 28.90 -3.12 8.05
CA PRO A 32 27.70 -2.39 7.63
C PRO A 32 26.94 -3.23 6.59
N ARG A 33 25.62 -3.32 6.77
CA ARG A 33 24.75 -4.09 5.86
C ARG A 33 24.76 -3.55 4.44
N ILE A 34 25.02 -2.25 4.29
CA ILE A 34 25.09 -1.54 3.02
C ILE A 34 26.51 -1.00 2.85
N VAL A 35 27.14 -1.33 1.73
CA VAL A 35 28.44 -0.78 1.31
C VAL A 35 28.27 -0.24 -0.11
N TRP A 36 28.53 1.04 -0.32
CA TRP A 36 28.46 1.68 -1.63
C TRP A 36 29.69 1.34 -2.46
N THR A 37 29.47 0.70 -3.60
CA THR A 37 30.52 0.40 -4.60
C THR A 37 30.71 1.55 -5.58
N ASP A 38 29.61 2.23 -5.95
CA ASP A 38 29.63 3.48 -6.70
C ASP A 38 29.44 4.67 -5.75
N ARG A 39 30.56 5.26 -5.32
CA ARG A 39 30.58 6.42 -4.42
C ARG A 39 30.38 7.76 -5.13
N LEU A 40 30.41 7.77 -6.45
CA LEU A 40 30.22 9.00 -7.23
C LEU A 40 28.74 9.26 -7.53
N HIS A 41 28.04 8.24 -8.04
CA HIS A 41 26.65 8.36 -8.48
C HIS A 41 25.65 7.65 -7.56
N TYR A 42 26.15 6.79 -6.64
CA TYR A 42 25.33 6.02 -5.69
C TYR A 42 24.25 5.15 -6.35
N ARG A 43 24.57 4.60 -7.53
CA ARG A 43 23.67 3.72 -8.29
C ARG A 43 23.88 2.24 -8.04
N GLU A 44 24.94 1.87 -7.28
CA GLU A 44 25.24 0.49 -6.95
C GLU A 44 25.72 0.36 -5.50
N MET A 45 25.17 -0.61 -4.79
CA MET A 45 25.56 -0.97 -3.43
C MET A 45 25.70 -2.48 -3.27
N LEU A 46 26.49 -2.92 -2.31
CA LEU A 46 26.40 -4.26 -1.75
C LEU A 46 25.44 -4.25 -0.56
N TYR A 47 24.47 -5.13 -0.58
CA TYR A 47 23.61 -5.40 0.57
C TYR A 47 23.88 -6.82 1.07
N MET A 48 24.52 -6.93 2.25
CA MET A 48 24.92 -8.22 2.84
C MET A 48 25.75 -9.12 1.87
N GLY A 49 26.53 -8.51 0.98
CA GLY A 49 27.37 -9.19 -0.02
C GLY A 49 26.76 -9.28 -1.43
N ASP A 50 25.45 -9.13 -1.57
CA ASP A 50 24.79 -9.13 -2.88
C ASP A 50 24.86 -7.75 -3.54
N ALA A 51 25.24 -7.69 -4.82
CA ALA A 51 25.28 -6.44 -5.59
C ALA A 51 23.87 -6.00 -6.01
N ILE A 52 23.48 -4.81 -5.60
CA ILE A 52 22.20 -4.21 -5.90
C ILE A 52 22.40 -2.97 -6.76
N LYS A 53 21.90 -3.02 -7.99
CA LYS A 53 21.91 -1.89 -8.93
C LYS A 53 20.56 -1.19 -8.97
N PHE A 54 20.57 0.13 -8.87
CA PHE A 54 19.35 0.93 -8.91
C PHE A 54 18.56 0.74 -10.20
N ASP A 55 19.25 0.67 -11.35
CA ASP A 55 18.59 0.47 -12.64
C ASP A 55 17.88 -0.90 -12.75
N MET A 56 18.40 -1.92 -12.07
CA MET A 56 17.72 -3.22 -12.00
C MET A 56 16.49 -3.16 -11.10
N LEU A 57 16.53 -2.35 -10.05
CA LEU A 57 15.36 -2.09 -9.22
C LEU A 57 14.26 -1.35 -10.01
N CYS A 58 14.62 -0.35 -10.82
CA CYS A 58 13.67 0.32 -11.73
C CYS A 58 13.01 -0.66 -12.71
N LYS A 59 13.76 -1.64 -13.24
CA LYS A 59 13.18 -2.71 -14.08
C LYS A 59 12.16 -3.57 -13.34
N VAL A 60 12.31 -3.77 -12.03
CA VAL A 60 11.29 -4.45 -11.22
C VAL A 60 10.01 -3.63 -11.19
N PHE A 61 10.08 -2.32 -11.06
CA PHE A 61 8.90 -1.44 -11.05
C PHE A 61 8.17 -1.47 -12.39
N THR A 62 8.89 -1.34 -13.49
CA THR A 62 8.32 -1.46 -14.85
C THR A 62 7.70 -2.85 -15.08
N HIS A 63 8.33 -3.91 -14.60
CA HIS A 63 7.75 -5.26 -14.71
C HIS A 63 6.44 -5.38 -13.93
N LEU A 64 6.40 -4.88 -12.70
CA LEU A 64 5.18 -4.87 -11.88
C LEU A 64 4.06 -4.09 -12.55
N GLU A 65 4.37 -2.95 -13.17
CA GLU A 65 3.43 -2.14 -13.91
C GLU A 65 2.81 -2.93 -15.08
N ASN A 66 3.67 -3.48 -15.93
CA ASN A 66 3.22 -4.25 -17.08
C ASN A 66 2.37 -5.46 -16.69
N GLU A 67 2.73 -6.19 -15.64
CA GLU A 67 1.94 -7.34 -15.18
C GLU A 67 0.60 -6.89 -14.55
N CYS A 68 0.58 -5.77 -13.82
CA CYS A 68 -0.67 -5.20 -13.31
C CYS A 68 -1.62 -4.80 -14.46
N ILE A 69 -1.11 -4.05 -15.44
CA ILE A 69 -1.90 -3.59 -16.60
C ILE A 69 -2.40 -4.80 -17.41
N LYS A 70 -1.55 -5.79 -17.63
CA LYS A 70 -1.93 -7.02 -18.34
C LYS A 70 -3.06 -7.79 -17.65
N LEU A 71 -2.97 -7.99 -16.33
CA LEU A 71 -4.05 -8.63 -15.56
C LEU A 71 -5.31 -7.77 -15.57
N TRP A 72 -5.14 -6.45 -15.44
CA TRP A 72 -6.25 -5.51 -15.45
C TRP A 72 -7.04 -5.60 -16.75
N GLU A 73 -6.39 -5.47 -17.90
CA GLU A 73 -7.04 -5.43 -19.20
C GLU A 73 -7.61 -6.80 -19.61
N ASN A 74 -6.81 -7.87 -19.48
CA ASN A 74 -7.16 -9.18 -20.02
C ASN A 74 -8.11 -9.97 -19.13
N ASP A 75 -7.86 -9.93 -17.81
CA ASP A 75 -8.51 -10.85 -16.88
C ASP A 75 -9.60 -10.17 -16.05
N LEU A 76 -9.43 -8.89 -15.69
CA LEU A 76 -10.39 -8.18 -14.86
C LEU A 76 -11.39 -7.35 -15.68
N MET A 77 -10.91 -6.54 -16.59
CA MET A 77 -11.78 -5.73 -17.44
C MET A 77 -12.23 -6.44 -18.71
N LEU A 78 -11.64 -7.61 -19.02
CA LEU A 78 -12.08 -8.50 -20.11
C LEU A 78 -12.18 -7.78 -21.47
N HIS A 79 -11.30 -6.80 -21.70
CA HIS A 79 -11.28 -5.93 -22.90
C HIS A 79 -12.62 -5.19 -23.17
N THR A 80 -13.39 -4.89 -22.12
CA THR A 80 -14.68 -4.18 -22.28
C THR A 80 -14.52 -2.72 -22.67
N GLY A 81 -13.33 -2.14 -22.56
CA GLY A 81 -13.07 -0.72 -22.79
C GLY A 81 -13.66 0.22 -21.74
N LEU A 82 -14.19 -0.32 -20.63
CA LEU A 82 -14.71 0.50 -19.53
C LEU A 82 -13.57 1.23 -18.83
N CYS A 83 -13.80 2.50 -18.55
CA CYS A 83 -12.88 3.35 -17.80
C CYS A 83 -13.71 4.38 -17.02
N THR A 84 -13.30 4.62 -15.76
CA THR A 84 -13.85 5.73 -14.98
C THR A 84 -13.01 6.96 -15.25
N ASN A 85 -13.63 7.98 -15.88
CA ASN A 85 -12.98 9.29 -16.05
C ASN A 85 -13.10 10.06 -14.75
N TRP A 86 -11.99 10.36 -14.12
CA TRP A 86 -11.93 11.07 -12.84
C TRP A 86 -10.82 12.12 -12.85
N THR A 87 -10.98 13.15 -12.04
CA THR A 87 -9.93 14.15 -11.77
C THR A 87 -9.80 14.31 -10.26
N THR A 88 -8.58 14.33 -9.76
CA THR A 88 -8.32 14.44 -8.32
C THR A 88 -8.92 15.69 -7.69
N HIS A 89 -8.96 16.80 -8.43
CA HIS A 89 -9.46 18.08 -7.91
C HIS A 89 -10.98 18.08 -7.64
N ASP A 90 -11.73 17.19 -8.27
CA ASP A 90 -13.19 17.17 -8.18
C ASP A 90 -13.70 16.11 -7.20
N ILE A 91 -12.81 15.28 -6.64
CA ILE A 91 -13.20 14.24 -5.70
C ILE A 91 -13.27 14.79 -4.29
N ALA A 92 -14.47 14.74 -3.73
CA ALA A 92 -14.70 15.09 -2.34
C ALA A 92 -14.35 13.93 -1.41
N ASP A 93 -13.53 14.18 -0.41
CA ASP A 93 -13.24 13.22 0.65
C ASP A 93 -13.28 13.90 2.02
N ASN A 94 -14.08 13.36 2.94
CA ASN A 94 -14.15 13.85 4.31
C ASN A 94 -13.24 13.01 5.21
N LEU A 95 -12.03 13.48 5.44
CA LEU A 95 -11.01 12.75 6.22
C LEU A 95 -11.37 12.56 7.69
N VAL A 96 -12.27 13.39 8.22
CA VAL A 96 -12.71 13.34 9.63
C VAL A 96 -14.02 12.56 9.81
N ASP A 97 -14.57 12.01 8.73
CA ASP A 97 -15.78 11.19 8.82
C ASP A 97 -15.42 9.76 9.22
N HIS A 98 -15.84 9.38 10.41
CA HIS A 98 -15.64 8.03 10.98
C HIS A 98 -16.89 7.16 10.89
N THR A 99 -17.93 7.61 10.18
CA THR A 99 -19.16 6.83 10.01
C THR A 99 -18.85 5.48 9.37
N PRO A 100 -19.35 4.35 9.90
CA PRO A 100 -19.20 3.04 9.28
C PRO A 100 -19.69 3.07 7.82
N HIS A 101 -18.93 2.38 6.96
CA HIS A 101 -19.14 2.30 5.52
C HIS A 101 -18.88 3.59 4.74
N TYR A 102 -18.38 4.67 5.37
CA TYR A 102 -17.95 5.84 4.64
C TYR A 102 -16.62 5.58 3.91
N SER A 103 -16.54 6.04 2.67
CA SER A 103 -15.33 6.21 1.86
C SER A 103 -15.61 7.26 0.78
N ALA A 104 -14.60 7.86 0.19
CA ALA A 104 -14.77 8.76 -0.96
C ALA A 104 -15.53 8.09 -2.12
N PHE A 105 -15.39 6.77 -2.28
CA PHE A 105 -16.06 5.98 -3.32
C PHE A 105 -17.57 5.79 -3.07
N ASN A 106 -18.04 5.99 -1.85
CA ASN A 106 -19.45 5.92 -1.46
C ASN A 106 -20.04 7.30 -1.15
N ASP A 107 -19.23 8.36 -1.19
CA ASP A 107 -19.66 9.72 -0.92
C ASP A 107 -20.66 10.17 -2.00
N VAL A 108 -21.80 10.70 -1.57
CA VAL A 108 -22.87 11.14 -2.46
C VAL A 108 -22.41 12.25 -3.42
N ARG A 109 -21.44 13.06 -3.02
CA ARG A 109 -20.87 14.12 -3.84
C ARG A 109 -20.10 13.57 -5.06
N ASN A 110 -19.56 12.37 -4.94
CA ASN A 110 -18.79 11.70 -5.98
C ASN A 110 -19.63 10.71 -6.81
N LYS A 111 -20.95 10.71 -6.62
CA LYS A 111 -21.86 9.75 -7.29
C LYS A 111 -21.74 9.76 -8.81
N HIS A 112 -21.42 10.90 -9.40
CA HIS A 112 -21.24 11.02 -10.85
C HIS A 112 -20.01 10.29 -11.37
N TYR A 113 -18.96 10.10 -10.53
CA TYR A 113 -17.79 9.29 -10.87
C TYR A 113 -17.98 7.82 -10.48
N PHE A 114 -18.48 7.53 -9.28
CA PHE A 114 -18.41 6.22 -8.65
C PHE A 114 -19.76 5.55 -8.43
N GLY A 115 -20.85 6.20 -8.80
CA GLY A 115 -22.20 5.74 -8.48
C GLY A 115 -22.69 4.54 -9.29
N ASN A 116 -22.15 4.30 -10.48
CA ASN A 116 -22.57 3.18 -11.31
C ASN A 116 -21.75 1.92 -11.03
N ARG A 117 -22.20 1.11 -10.09
CA ARG A 117 -21.48 -0.08 -9.61
C ARG A 117 -21.68 -1.34 -10.46
N ASN A 118 -22.59 -1.32 -11.43
CA ASN A 118 -22.94 -2.51 -12.23
C ASN A 118 -22.31 -2.50 -13.63
N GLN A 119 -21.44 -1.54 -13.94
CA GLN A 119 -20.93 -1.32 -15.29
C GLN A 119 -20.30 -2.59 -15.88
N LEU A 120 -19.39 -3.24 -15.16
CA LEU A 120 -18.73 -4.44 -15.65
C LEU A 120 -19.69 -5.62 -15.83
N ALA A 121 -20.60 -5.83 -14.89
CA ALA A 121 -21.62 -6.88 -15.02
C ALA A 121 -22.52 -6.64 -16.26
N VAL A 122 -22.95 -5.39 -16.48
CA VAL A 122 -23.73 -5.01 -17.66
C VAL A 122 -22.93 -5.22 -18.95
N ALA A 123 -21.66 -4.82 -18.98
CA ALA A 123 -20.78 -5.01 -20.14
C ALA A 123 -20.59 -6.51 -20.48
N ILE A 124 -20.39 -7.35 -19.46
CA ILE A 124 -20.29 -8.82 -19.63
C ILE A 124 -21.59 -9.38 -20.24
N LEU A 125 -22.74 -8.97 -19.73
CA LEU A 125 -24.05 -9.45 -20.21
C LEU A 125 -24.41 -8.91 -21.59
N SER A 126 -23.91 -7.73 -21.96
CA SER A 126 -24.14 -7.10 -23.26
C SER A 126 -23.24 -7.68 -24.37
N ASN A 127 -22.07 -8.23 -24.03
CA ASN A 127 -21.17 -8.85 -24.98
C ASN A 127 -21.55 -10.35 -25.12
N PRO A 128 -21.92 -10.83 -26.32
CA PRO A 128 -22.38 -12.22 -26.53
C PRO A 128 -21.35 -13.26 -26.04
N THR A 129 -20.07 -13.08 -26.38
CA THR A 129 -18.98 -14.01 -26.03
C THR A 129 -18.74 -14.06 -24.52
N LEU A 130 -18.72 -12.89 -23.87
CA LEU A 130 -18.57 -12.84 -22.40
C LEU A 130 -19.80 -13.38 -21.69
N ARG A 131 -20.98 -13.08 -22.19
CA ARG A 131 -22.24 -13.61 -21.63
C ARG A 131 -22.25 -15.15 -21.69
N GLU A 132 -21.92 -15.73 -22.83
CA GLU A 132 -21.85 -17.19 -22.99
C GLU A 132 -20.84 -17.81 -22.03
N ARG A 133 -19.70 -17.16 -21.82
CA ARG A 133 -18.66 -17.61 -20.87
C ARG A 133 -19.12 -17.51 -19.42
N PHE A 134 -19.69 -16.37 -19.02
CA PHE A 134 -20.00 -16.05 -17.62
C PHE A 134 -21.39 -16.46 -17.15
N THR A 135 -22.28 -16.91 -18.06
CA THR A 135 -23.63 -17.37 -17.69
C THR A 135 -23.90 -18.77 -18.22
N THR A 136 -24.77 -19.50 -17.52
CA THR A 136 -25.25 -20.84 -17.92
C THR A 136 -26.67 -20.82 -18.49
N GLY A 137 -27.35 -19.66 -18.45
CA GLY A 137 -28.71 -19.48 -18.92
C GLY A 137 -29.42 -18.35 -18.22
N VAL A 138 -30.74 -18.40 -18.23
CA VAL A 138 -31.63 -17.45 -17.55
C VAL A 138 -32.56 -18.23 -16.65
N ASP A 139 -32.71 -17.80 -15.42
CA ASP A 139 -33.69 -18.36 -14.48
C ASP A 139 -35.09 -18.09 -14.99
N ALA A 140 -35.88 -19.18 -15.19
CA ALA A 140 -37.21 -19.10 -15.76
C ALA A 140 -38.21 -18.35 -14.89
N THR A 141 -37.96 -18.26 -13.57
CA THR A 141 -38.86 -17.64 -12.60
C THR A 141 -38.58 -16.14 -12.45
N THR A 142 -37.30 -15.79 -12.37
CA THR A 142 -36.88 -14.41 -12.08
C THR A 142 -36.51 -13.62 -13.33
N GLY A 143 -36.21 -14.28 -14.44
CA GLY A 143 -35.71 -13.67 -15.66
C GLY A 143 -34.26 -13.15 -15.55
N TYR A 144 -33.57 -13.41 -14.43
CA TYR A 144 -32.18 -13.02 -14.23
C TYR A 144 -31.21 -14.05 -14.82
N PRO A 145 -29.99 -13.61 -15.24
CA PRO A 145 -28.94 -14.50 -15.72
C PRO A 145 -28.47 -15.44 -14.60
N THR A 146 -28.36 -16.71 -14.90
CA THR A 146 -27.71 -17.69 -14.01
C THR A 146 -26.21 -17.65 -14.27
N TRP A 147 -25.44 -17.23 -13.30
CA TRP A 147 -24.00 -17.05 -13.42
C TRP A 147 -23.25 -18.40 -13.38
N ASN A 148 -22.20 -18.51 -14.18
CA ASN A 148 -21.28 -19.64 -14.20
C ASN A 148 -20.30 -19.52 -13.02
N GLN A 149 -20.54 -20.26 -11.94
CA GLN A 149 -19.72 -20.21 -10.73
C GLN A 149 -18.25 -20.53 -11.00
N LEU A 150 -17.95 -21.44 -11.93
CA LEU A 150 -16.56 -21.79 -12.27
C LEU A 150 -15.80 -20.59 -12.86
N GLU A 151 -16.42 -19.85 -13.77
CA GLU A 151 -15.81 -18.66 -14.36
C GLU A 151 -15.71 -17.52 -13.35
N LEU A 152 -16.69 -17.37 -12.45
CA LEU A 152 -16.61 -16.41 -11.33
C LEU A 152 -15.45 -16.74 -10.37
N HIS A 153 -15.25 -18.04 -10.05
CA HIS A 153 -14.09 -18.45 -9.25
C HIS A 153 -12.75 -18.13 -9.95
N LYS A 154 -12.65 -18.38 -11.26
CA LYS A 154 -11.46 -18.01 -12.04
C LYS A 154 -11.23 -16.50 -12.00
N TYR A 155 -12.28 -15.70 -12.15
CA TYR A 155 -12.21 -14.25 -12.03
C TYR A 155 -11.67 -13.82 -10.65
N LEU A 156 -12.21 -14.40 -9.56
CA LEU A 156 -11.73 -14.10 -8.21
C LEU A 156 -10.27 -14.51 -7.96
N MET A 157 -9.81 -15.58 -8.61
CA MET A 157 -8.38 -15.97 -8.59
C MET A 157 -7.50 -14.93 -9.27
N ARG A 158 -7.87 -14.45 -10.46
CA ARG A 158 -7.15 -13.37 -11.18
C ARG A 158 -7.19 -12.05 -10.41
N TYR A 159 -8.33 -11.76 -9.79
CA TYR A 159 -8.51 -10.60 -8.92
C TYR A 159 -7.53 -10.63 -7.74
N ARG A 160 -7.33 -11.78 -7.11
CA ARG A 160 -6.31 -11.98 -6.08
C ARG A 160 -4.89 -11.72 -6.60
N GLU A 161 -4.54 -12.24 -7.78
CA GLU A 161 -3.22 -12.05 -8.38
C GLU A 161 -2.94 -10.56 -8.65
N PHE A 162 -3.90 -9.85 -9.22
CA PHE A 162 -3.82 -8.41 -9.43
C PHE A 162 -3.62 -7.65 -8.12
N HIS A 163 -4.38 -7.99 -7.08
CA HIS A 163 -4.26 -7.34 -5.77
C HIS A 163 -2.91 -7.59 -5.10
N ALA A 164 -2.30 -8.75 -5.30
CA ALA A 164 -0.96 -9.02 -4.79
C ALA A 164 0.09 -8.12 -5.46
N LEU A 165 0.00 -7.93 -6.78
CA LEU A 165 0.89 -7.04 -7.52
C LEU A 165 0.63 -5.57 -7.19
N LEU A 166 -0.64 -5.16 -7.07
CA LEU A 166 -1.00 -3.79 -6.70
C LEU A 166 -0.52 -3.44 -5.29
N ALA A 167 -0.61 -4.38 -4.34
CA ALA A 167 -0.05 -4.22 -2.99
C ALA A 167 1.48 -4.03 -3.01
N LEU A 168 2.19 -4.78 -3.87
CA LEU A 168 3.62 -4.58 -4.07
C LEU A 168 3.94 -3.20 -4.65
N ARG A 169 3.17 -2.71 -5.64
CA ARG A 169 3.37 -1.36 -6.18
C ARG A 169 3.19 -0.30 -5.11
N TRP A 170 2.11 -0.35 -4.34
CA TRP A 170 1.89 0.55 -3.20
C TRP A 170 3.06 0.53 -2.22
N MET A 171 3.55 -0.67 -1.86
CA MET A 171 4.67 -0.83 -0.93
C MET A 171 5.99 -0.28 -1.46
N MET A 172 6.27 -0.47 -2.74
CA MET A 172 7.57 -0.15 -3.33
C MET A 172 7.64 1.30 -3.84
N LEU A 173 6.54 1.87 -4.28
CA LEU A 173 6.46 3.17 -4.94
C LEU A 173 5.74 4.25 -4.12
N GLY A 174 5.00 3.90 -3.09
CA GLY A 174 4.26 4.86 -2.23
C GLY A 174 5.16 5.76 -1.36
N GLY A 175 6.40 5.96 -1.72
CA GLY A 175 7.36 6.76 -0.96
C GLY A 175 8.27 5.90 -0.09
N SER A 176 8.44 6.23 1.19
CA SER A 176 9.16 5.35 2.11
C SER A 176 8.47 3.99 2.22
N PRO A 177 9.25 2.89 2.18
CA PRO A 177 8.66 1.58 2.09
C PRO A 177 7.90 1.21 3.37
N MET A 178 6.61 0.98 3.22
CA MET A 178 5.70 0.55 4.28
C MET A 178 6.07 -0.83 4.82
N ARG A 179 5.60 -1.16 6.03
CA ARG A 179 5.73 -2.53 6.55
C ARG A 179 4.72 -3.44 5.88
N GLY A 180 5.10 -4.70 5.64
CA GLY A 180 4.19 -5.66 5.01
C GLY A 180 2.89 -5.85 5.77
N THR A 181 2.92 -5.87 7.10
CA THR A 181 1.73 -5.95 7.97
C THR A 181 0.82 -4.73 7.85
N GLU A 182 1.38 -3.55 7.59
CA GLU A 182 0.62 -2.32 7.35
C GLU A 182 -0.15 -2.42 6.04
N VAL A 183 0.55 -2.71 4.94
CA VAL A 183 -0.05 -2.77 3.59
C VAL A 183 -1.17 -3.79 3.50
N VAL A 184 -0.94 -5.02 3.98
CA VAL A 184 -1.96 -6.08 3.90
C VAL A 184 -3.19 -5.82 4.76
N SER A 185 -3.09 -4.90 5.73
CA SER A 185 -4.18 -4.53 6.62
C SER A 185 -4.99 -3.32 6.13
N PHE A 186 -4.64 -2.69 5.01
CA PHE A 186 -5.35 -1.51 4.52
C PHE A 186 -6.81 -1.77 4.23
N ILE A 187 -7.64 -0.81 4.63
CA ILE A 187 -9.06 -0.74 4.29
C ILE A 187 -9.35 0.56 3.52
N PHE A 188 -10.21 0.47 2.52
CA PHE A 188 -10.64 1.62 1.72
C PHE A 188 -11.94 2.26 2.21
N CYS A 189 -12.63 1.57 3.12
CA CYS A 189 -13.92 1.96 3.65
C CYS A 189 -13.91 1.83 5.18
N ASN A 190 -14.48 2.79 5.90
CA ASN A 190 -14.59 2.71 7.35
C ASN A 190 -15.37 1.46 7.77
N THR A 191 -14.91 0.81 8.83
CA THR A 191 -15.65 -0.25 9.52
C THR A 191 -16.20 0.27 10.85
N THR A 192 -16.90 -0.56 11.59
CA THR A 192 -17.36 -0.20 12.96
C THR A 192 -16.21 -0.01 13.96
N THR A 193 -15.01 -0.55 13.66
CA THR A 193 -13.87 -0.57 14.58
C THR A 193 -12.63 0.13 14.04
N ARG A 194 -12.57 0.44 12.74
CA ARG A 194 -11.38 0.99 12.10
C ARG A 194 -11.74 2.06 11.08
N THR A 195 -10.96 3.13 11.08
CA THR A 195 -10.98 4.15 10.02
C THR A 195 -10.20 3.65 8.80
N ARG A 196 -10.65 4.04 7.59
CA ARG A 196 -9.99 3.69 6.33
C ARG A 196 -8.55 4.22 6.25
N ASN A 197 -7.75 3.51 5.49
CA ASN A 197 -6.37 3.92 5.20
C ASN A 197 -6.24 4.69 3.88
N ILE A 198 -7.16 4.45 2.92
CA ILE A 198 -7.12 5.06 1.59
C ILE A 198 -7.95 6.34 1.61
N ALA A 199 -7.34 7.43 1.15
CA ALA A 199 -7.96 8.76 1.15
C ALA A 199 -7.43 9.62 0.01
N PHE A 200 -8.25 10.58 -0.42
CA PHE A 200 -7.81 11.64 -1.33
C PHE A 200 -7.28 12.83 -0.52
N ILE A 201 -6.04 13.20 -0.75
CA ILE A 201 -5.36 14.28 -0.06
C ILE A 201 -4.82 15.26 -1.11
N GLY A 202 -5.45 16.41 -1.24
CA GLY A 202 -5.14 17.34 -2.32
C GLY A 202 -5.33 16.66 -3.69
N SER A 203 -4.28 16.66 -4.50
CA SER A 203 -4.27 16.01 -5.82
C SER A 203 -3.82 14.54 -5.80
N HIS A 204 -3.70 13.91 -4.64
CA HIS A 204 -3.14 12.57 -4.50
C HIS A 204 -4.13 11.57 -3.93
N LEU A 205 -4.15 10.36 -4.47
CA LEU A 205 -4.64 9.20 -3.75
C LEU A 205 -3.52 8.73 -2.82
N ALA A 206 -3.78 8.69 -1.53
CA ALA A 206 -2.79 8.33 -0.53
C ALA A 206 -3.24 7.16 0.34
N ALA A 207 -2.28 6.31 0.72
CA ALA A 207 -2.43 5.34 1.77
C ALA A 207 -1.87 5.92 3.08
N ILE A 208 -2.65 5.88 4.15
CA ILE A 208 -2.28 6.43 5.45
C ILE A 208 -1.89 5.28 6.36
N THR A 209 -0.63 5.27 6.82
CA THR A 209 -0.17 4.36 7.87
C THR A 209 -0.16 5.05 9.22
N MET A 210 -0.40 4.29 10.28
CA MET A 210 -0.25 4.76 11.67
C MET A 210 1.02 4.17 12.26
N TYR A 211 1.88 5.03 12.78
CA TYR A 211 3.13 4.58 13.38
C TYR A 211 3.04 4.54 14.90
N HIS A 212 3.27 3.36 15.49
CA HIS A 212 3.07 3.11 16.93
C HIS A 212 4.31 2.72 17.73
N LYS A 213 5.54 2.97 17.26
CA LYS A 213 6.74 2.50 18.01
C LYS A 213 6.82 3.06 19.44
N SER A 214 6.29 4.26 19.66
CA SER A 214 6.17 4.92 20.96
C SER A 214 4.74 5.34 21.33
N GLY A 215 3.75 5.01 20.50
CA GLY A 215 2.35 5.41 20.70
C GLY A 215 1.75 4.94 22.03
N ALA A 216 2.22 3.79 22.55
CA ALA A 216 1.85 3.31 23.89
C ALA A 216 2.35 4.23 25.01
N LEU A 217 3.40 5.03 24.79
CA LEU A 217 3.98 5.96 25.75
C LEU A 217 3.47 7.40 25.57
N THR A 218 3.19 7.81 24.33
CA THR A 218 2.83 9.20 23.99
C THR A 218 1.34 9.42 23.78
N HIS A 219 0.54 8.35 23.65
CA HIS A 219 -0.91 8.37 23.32
C HIS A 219 -1.24 9.23 22.08
N ARG A 220 -0.31 9.39 21.15
CA ARG A 220 -0.50 10.14 19.90
C ARG A 220 -0.18 9.26 18.71
N ASP A 221 -1.16 9.08 17.86
CA ASP A 221 -1.00 8.39 16.58
C ASP A 221 -0.39 9.36 15.58
N LYS A 222 0.73 8.95 14.97
CA LYS A 222 1.33 9.68 13.85
C LYS A 222 0.76 9.14 12.54
N LEU A 223 0.12 10.00 11.78
CA LEU A 223 -0.41 9.67 10.46
C LEU A 223 0.67 9.92 9.42
N LEU A 224 1.05 8.89 8.68
CA LEU A 224 2.06 8.95 7.63
C LEU A 224 1.40 8.68 6.27
N PRO A 225 1.12 9.72 5.48
CA PRO A 225 0.61 9.56 4.13
C PRO A 225 1.69 9.04 3.18
N HIS A 226 1.29 8.15 2.28
CA HIS A 226 2.08 7.59 1.20
C HIS A 226 1.29 7.79 -0.09
N ALA A 227 1.71 8.70 -0.97
CA ALA A 227 1.02 8.95 -2.22
C ALA A 227 1.31 7.83 -3.24
N GLY A 228 0.28 7.33 -3.90
CA GLY A 228 0.42 6.45 -5.05
C GLY A 228 0.98 7.20 -6.26
N ASP A 229 1.79 6.52 -7.10
CA ASP A 229 2.12 7.02 -8.43
C ASP A 229 0.86 7.06 -9.32
N ALA A 230 0.96 7.69 -10.48
CA ALA A 230 -0.19 7.88 -11.38
C ALA A 230 -0.87 6.56 -11.76
N VAL A 231 -0.09 5.54 -12.15
CA VAL A 231 -0.61 4.23 -12.55
C VAL A 231 -1.20 3.47 -11.35
N THR A 232 -0.52 3.48 -10.21
CA THR A 232 -1.02 2.82 -8.99
C THR A 232 -2.30 3.46 -8.50
N SER A 233 -2.40 4.78 -8.55
CA SER A 233 -3.60 5.53 -8.18
C SER A 233 -4.76 5.25 -9.14
N ASP A 234 -4.51 5.29 -10.45
CA ASP A 234 -5.52 5.01 -11.45
C ASP A 234 -6.05 3.57 -11.34
N LEU A 235 -5.16 2.57 -11.32
CA LEU A 235 -5.56 1.16 -11.15
C LEU A 235 -6.35 0.94 -9.85
N THR A 236 -5.99 1.64 -8.77
CA THR A 236 -6.73 1.56 -7.50
C THR A 236 -8.14 2.12 -7.63
N ILE A 237 -8.30 3.28 -8.26
CA ILE A 237 -9.60 3.92 -8.43
C ILE A 237 -10.47 3.11 -9.39
N GLN A 238 -9.91 2.67 -10.52
CA GLN A 238 -10.59 1.81 -11.48
C GLN A 238 -11.04 0.49 -10.84
N ASP A 239 -10.18 -0.13 -10.01
CA ASP A 239 -10.54 -1.34 -9.25
C ASP A 239 -11.77 -1.08 -8.37
N LEU A 240 -11.69 -0.09 -7.48
CA LEU A 240 -12.74 0.16 -6.50
C LEU A 240 -14.08 0.59 -7.14
N THR A 241 -14.05 1.09 -8.37
CA THR A 241 -15.24 1.56 -9.09
C THR A 241 -15.82 0.56 -10.08
N LEU A 242 -14.98 -0.24 -10.74
CA LEU A 242 -15.39 -1.14 -11.83
C LEU A 242 -15.25 -2.62 -11.48
N ALA A 243 -14.04 -3.06 -11.14
CA ALA A 243 -13.76 -4.48 -10.90
C ALA A 243 -14.24 -4.96 -9.52
N ARG A 244 -14.10 -4.14 -8.46
CA ARG A 244 -14.52 -4.49 -7.10
C ARG A 244 -16.03 -4.77 -6.98
N PRO A 245 -16.94 -3.98 -7.55
CA PRO A 245 -18.35 -4.29 -7.53
C PRO A 245 -18.68 -5.63 -8.18
N PHE A 246 -18.01 -5.97 -9.28
CA PHE A 246 -18.20 -7.28 -9.92
C PHE A 246 -17.58 -8.41 -9.10
N ALA A 247 -16.42 -8.19 -8.48
CA ALA A 247 -15.82 -9.15 -7.56
C ALA A 247 -16.70 -9.40 -6.32
N GLN A 248 -17.40 -8.38 -5.81
CA GLN A 248 -18.40 -8.52 -4.75
C GLN A 248 -19.59 -9.39 -5.21
N LEU A 249 -20.11 -9.17 -6.42
CA LEU A 249 -21.16 -9.99 -7.01
C LEU A 249 -20.67 -11.46 -7.17
N ALA A 250 -19.49 -11.63 -7.72
CA ALA A 250 -18.89 -12.97 -7.89
C ALA A 250 -18.72 -13.69 -6.55
N ALA A 251 -18.21 -12.99 -5.52
CA ALA A 251 -18.06 -13.53 -4.18
C ALA A 251 -19.41 -13.92 -3.55
N PHE A 252 -20.42 -13.07 -3.71
CA PHE A 252 -21.77 -13.35 -3.23
C PHE A 252 -22.35 -14.63 -3.85
N ILE A 253 -22.14 -14.82 -5.15
CA ILE A 253 -22.65 -16.01 -5.86
C ILE A 253 -21.85 -17.26 -5.50
N CYS A 254 -20.52 -17.13 -5.39
CA CYS A 254 -19.65 -18.27 -5.08
C CYS A 254 -19.71 -18.69 -3.60
N TYR A 255 -19.97 -17.74 -2.70
CA TYR A 255 -19.93 -17.93 -1.24
C TYR A 255 -21.15 -17.30 -0.55
N PRO A 256 -22.39 -17.70 -0.88
CA PRO A 256 -23.63 -16.96 -0.55
C PRO A 256 -23.89 -16.80 0.96
N ASN A 257 -23.29 -17.63 1.79
CA ASN A 257 -23.54 -17.64 3.24
C ASN A 257 -22.30 -17.27 4.07
N ASP A 258 -21.21 -16.86 3.45
CA ASP A 258 -20.01 -16.45 4.19
C ASP A 258 -19.93 -14.92 4.30
N LYS A 259 -20.45 -14.41 5.42
CA LYS A 259 -20.43 -12.99 5.72
C LYS A 259 -19.00 -12.43 5.81
N ARG A 260 -18.02 -13.23 6.28
CA ARG A 260 -16.62 -12.78 6.42
C ARG A 260 -16.00 -12.49 5.06
N ILE A 261 -16.30 -13.33 4.06
CA ILE A 261 -15.86 -13.11 2.67
C ILE A 261 -16.47 -11.81 2.15
N MET A 262 -17.78 -11.59 2.35
CA MET A 262 -18.45 -10.39 1.90
C MET A 262 -17.91 -9.12 2.58
N ASP A 263 -17.67 -9.18 3.89
CA ASP A 263 -17.07 -8.08 4.66
C ASP A 263 -15.66 -7.76 4.16
N ALA A 264 -14.86 -8.79 3.80
CA ALA A 264 -13.52 -8.60 3.24
C ALA A 264 -13.56 -7.83 1.91
N TYR A 265 -14.42 -8.23 0.96
CA TYR A 265 -14.58 -7.51 -0.31
C TYR A 265 -15.18 -6.10 -0.15
N SER A 266 -15.90 -5.86 0.94
CA SER A 266 -16.54 -4.57 1.21
C SER A 266 -15.64 -3.55 1.88
N SER A 267 -14.57 -3.98 2.53
CA SER A 267 -13.73 -3.09 3.35
C SER A 267 -12.24 -3.17 3.06
N LEU A 268 -11.68 -4.37 2.82
CA LEU A 268 -10.22 -4.52 2.60
C LEU A 268 -9.79 -3.90 1.29
N MET A 269 -8.68 -3.19 1.30
CA MET A 269 -8.06 -2.68 0.08
C MET A 269 -7.57 -3.84 -0.79
N PHE A 270 -6.80 -4.75 -0.23
CA PHE A 270 -6.24 -5.91 -0.92
C PHE A 270 -6.90 -7.19 -0.42
N VAL A 271 -7.55 -7.92 -1.31
CA VAL A 271 -8.34 -9.11 -0.96
C VAL A 271 -7.70 -10.37 -1.57
N ASN A 272 -7.46 -11.36 -0.72
CA ASN A 272 -7.02 -12.70 -1.10
C ASN A 272 -8.17 -13.68 -0.91
N GLN A 273 -9.03 -13.84 -1.92
CA GLN A 273 -10.16 -14.77 -1.90
C GLN A 273 -11.03 -14.66 -0.62
N GLY A 274 -11.38 -13.42 -0.24
CA GLY A 274 -12.22 -13.16 0.94
C GLY A 274 -11.49 -13.08 2.27
N ARG A 275 -10.15 -13.02 2.28
CA ARG A 275 -9.32 -12.72 3.46
C ARG A 275 -8.25 -11.67 3.14
N PRO A 276 -7.62 -11.03 4.12
CA PRO A 276 -6.42 -10.25 3.89
C PRO A 276 -5.27 -11.15 3.42
N PHE A 277 -4.31 -10.58 2.71
CA PHE A 277 -3.02 -11.25 2.48
C PHE A 277 -2.24 -11.37 3.79
N GLU A 278 -1.40 -12.39 3.87
CA GLU A 278 -0.36 -12.45 4.87
C GLU A 278 0.88 -11.68 4.37
N SER A 279 1.55 -10.96 5.28
CA SER A 279 2.77 -10.23 4.94
C SER A 279 3.83 -11.12 4.29
N GLU A 280 3.88 -12.39 4.69
CA GLU A 280 4.81 -13.38 4.13
C GLU A 280 4.45 -13.75 2.67
N GLU A 281 3.17 -13.81 2.31
CA GLU A 281 2.73 -14.07 0.92
C GLU A 281 3.26 -12.95 -0.01
N ILE A 282 3.10 -11.69 0.40
CA ILE A 282 3.59 -10.53 -0.37
C ILE A 282 5.13 -10.50 -0.39
N SER A 283 5.78 -10.81 0.74
CA SER A 283 7.23 -10.90 0.85
C SER A 283 7.84 -11.96 -0.06
N ASN A 284 7.20 -13.13 -0.16
CA ASN A 284 7.62 -14.22 -1.03
C ASN A 284 7.43 -13.87 -2.51
N LEU A 285 6.31 -13.23 -2.86
CA LEU A 285 6.06 -12.73 -4.22
C LEU A 285 7.11 -11.71 -4.64
N MET A 286 7.43 -10.73 -3.78
CA MET A 286 8.52 -9.77 -4.01
C MET A 286 9.85 -10.49 -4.26
N GLY A 287 10.19 -11.45 -3.38
CA GLY A 287 11.41 -12.24 -3.50
C GLY A 287 11.49 -13.04 -4.81
N HIS A 288 10.39 -13.58 -5.27
CA HIS A 288 10.32 -14.31 -6.55
C HIS A 288 10.55 -13.38 -7.74
N ILE A 289 9.87 -12.24 -7.78
CA ILE A 289 9.99 -11.26 -8.87
C ILE A 289 11.41 -10.66 -8.91
N THR A 290 11.95 -10.24 -7.78
CA THR A 290 13.30 -9.66 -7.72
C THR A 290 14.37 -10.68 -8.09
N LYS A 291 14.23 -11.94 -7.66
CA LYS A 291 15.13 -13.02 -8.07
C LYS A 291 15.13 -13.22 -9.59
N LYS A 292 13.96 -13.20 -10.21
CA LYS A 292 13.79 -13.37 -11.66
C LYS A 292 14.47 -12.22 -12.44
N ILE A 293 14.34 -10.98 -11.98
CA ILE A 293 14.78 -9.80 -12.73
C ILE A 293 16.20 -9.38 -12.36
N MET A 294 16.53 -9.38 -11.07
CA MET A 294 17.79 -8.85 -10.55
C MET A 294 18.83 -9.96 -10.26
N GLY A 295 18.41 -11.23 -10.24
CA GLY A 295 19.24 -12.34 -9.79
C GLY A 295 19.36 -12.45 -8.27
N VAL A 296 18.87 -11.46 -7.52
CA VAL A 296 18.91 -11.38 -6.05
C VAL A 296 17.51 -11.43 -5.49
N GLN A 297 17.29 -12.25 -4.45
CA GLN A 297 16.01 -12.38 -3.79
C GLN A 297 15.85 -11.30 -2.72
N LEU A 298 15.08 -10.25 -3.01
CA LEU A 298 14.75 -9.21 -2.05
C LEU A 298 13.38 -9.49 -1.42
N ARG A 299 13.35 -9.72 -0.12
CA ARG A 299 12.14 -9.72 0.69
C ARG A 299 11.88 -8.33 1.25
N ILE A 300 10.70 -8.09 1.83
CA ILE A 300 10.25 -6.78 2.31
C ILE A 300 11.30 -6.08 3.19
N ASN A 301 11.90 -6.77 4.16
CA ASN A 301 12.88 -6.16 5.06
C ASN A 301 14.17 -5.73 4.32
N ALA A 302 14.68 -6.57 3.41
CA ALA A 302 15.83 -6.24 2.59
C ALA A 302 15.52 -5.03 1.68
N PHE A 303 14.39 -5.08 0.98
CA PHE A 303 13.92 -3.98 0.14
C PHE A 303 13.83 -2.66 0.91
N ARG A 304 13.27 -2.66 2.13
CA ARG A 304 13.16 -1.46 2.97
C ARG A 304 14.53 -0.85 3.27
N HIS A 305 15.53 -1.63 3.66
CA HIS A 305 16.88 -1.12 3.90
C HIS A 305 17.53 -0.56 2.63
N ILE A 306 17.40 -1.27 1.51
CA ILE A 306 17.98 -0.89 0.22
C ILE A 306 17.34 0.40 -0.31
N SER A 307 16.00 0.48 -0.32
CA SER A 307 15.29 1.66 -0.82
C SER A 307 15.56 2.90 0.02
N ILE A 308 15.63 2.79 1.36
CA ILE A 308 16.04 3.88 2.25
C ILE A 308 17.48 4.31 1.91
N GLY A 309 18.39 3.36 1.67
CA GLY A 309 19.75 3.68 1.25
C GLY A 309 19.80 4.49 -0.04
N PHE A 310 19.12 4.02 -1.10
CA PHE A 310 19.05 4.74 -2.38
C PHE A 310 18.39 6.10 -2.24
N ARG A 311 17.27 6.22 -1.52
CA ARG A 311 16.57 7.49 -1.30
C ARG A 311 17.50 8.53 -0.70
N ARG A 312 18.18 8.22 0.39
CA ARG A 312 19.11 9.13 1.07
C ARG A 312 20.23 9.63 0.15
N MET A 313 20.70 8.81 -0.77
CA MET A 313 21.84 9.15 -1.61
C MET A 313 21.45 9.76 -2.97
N LEU A 314 20.31 9.38 -3.52
CA LEU A 314 19.87 9.82 -4.84
C LEU A 314 18.90 10.99 -4.81
N VAL A 315 18.13 11.14 -3.72
CA VAL A 315 17.12 12.20 -3.57
C VAL A 315 17.68 13.34 -2.74
N ASP A 316 18.36 13.05 -1.62
CA ASP A 316 18.78 14.07 -0.64
C ASP A 316 20.00 14.91 -1.07
N ARG A 317 20.79 14.45 -2.08
CA ARG A 317 22.01 15.17 -2.50
C ARG A 317 21.81 16.33 -3.46
N VAL A 318 20.61 16.53 -3.97
CA VAL A 318 20.36 17.56 -5.01
C VAL A 318 20.27 18.95 -4.40
N SER A 319 20.22 19.06 -3.08
CA SER A 319 19.99 20.35 -2.45
C SER A 319 20.88 20.61 -1.23
N GLU A 320 21.94 21.32 -1.46
CA GLU A 320 22.82 21.87 -0.43
C GLU A 320 22.37 23.26 0.01
N ALA A 321 21.16 23.59 0.28
CA ALA A 321 20.94 24.95 0.75
C ALA A 321 19.56 25.46 1.12
N THR A 322 18.72 24.84 1.91
CA THR A 322 17.66 25.63 2.59
C THR A 322 17.07 24.93 3.81
N ALA A 323 16.61 25.70 4.82
CA ALA A 323 15.90 25.20 6.02
C ALA A 323 14.66 24.33 5.69
N GLN A 324 14.13 24.46 4.49
CA GLN A 324 13.01 23.67 3.97
C GLN A 324 13.43 22.22 3.64
N GLU A 325 14.71 22.00 3.34
CA GLU A 325 15.29 20.68 3.05
C GLU A 325 15.54 19.86 4.30
N ASP A 326 15.89 20.49 5.40
CA ASP A 326 16.01 19.79 6.68
C ASP A 326 14.66 19.20 7.13
N VAL A 327 13.56 19.92 6.87
CA VAL A 327 12.20 19.43 7.13
C VAL A 327 11.87 18.23 6.24
N MET A 328 12.28 18.25 4.95
CA MET A 328 12.03 17.11 4.05
C MET A 328 12.85 15.86 4.44
N ARG A 329 14.11 16.02 4.83
CA ARG A 329 14.93 14.91 5.36
C ARG A 329 14.31 14.29 6.62
N LEU A 330 13.74 15.13 7.48
CA LEU A 330 13.03 14.70 8.68
C LEU A 330 11.76 13.91 8.33
N VAL A 331 10.98 14.42 7.38
CA VAL A 331 9.77 13.75 6.86
C VAL A 331 10.09 12.37 6.29
N GLU A 332 11.14 12.25 5.48
CA GLU A 332 11.55 10.98 4.88
C GLU A 332 12.08 9.98 5.92
N ALA A 333 12.83 10.46 6.91
CA ALA A 333 13.30 9.64 8.01
C ALA A 333 12.12 9.15 8.88
N GLU A 334 11.12 9.97 9.09
CA GLU A 334 9.91 9.62 9.83
C GLU A 334 9.04 8.61 9.08
N GLN A 335 8.83 8.79 7.76
CA GLN A 335 8.19 7.80 6.92
C GLN A 335 8.91 6.43 6.98
N ALA A 336 10.24 6.44 7.06
CA ALA A 336 11.03 5.22 7.17
C ALA A 336 10.96 4.55 8.56
N GLY A 337 10.38 5.23 9.56
CA GLY A 337 10.27 4.73 10.93
C GLY A 337 11.61 4.70 11.68
N HIS A 338 12.53 5.62 11.32
CA HIS A 338 13.82 5.74 11.98
C HIS A 338 13.90 7.00 12.84
N SER A 339 14.14 6.80 14.10
CA SER A 339 14.84 7.55 15.13
C SER A 339 14.10 8.43 16.13
N ASP A 340 14.59 8.31 17.38
CA ASP A 340 14.21 9.11 18.55
C ASP A 340 14.79 10.56 18.50
N GLN A 341 15.82 10.81 17.68
CA GLN A 341 16.43 12.16 17.54
C GLN A 341 15.62 13.08 16.62
N VAL A 342 14.98 12.53 15.60
CA VAL A 342 14.07 13.25 14.72
C VAL A 342 12.81 13.66 15.47
N GLU A 343 12.37 12.83 16.42
CA GLU A 343 11.22 13.09 17.27
C GLU A 343 11.39 14.41 18.06
N GLN A 344 12.56 14.66 18.64
CA GLN A 344 12.82 15.87 19.42
C GLN A 344 12.87 17.16 18.56
N LEU A 345 13.39 17.09 17.34
CA LEU A 345 13.51 18.26 16.45
C LEU A 345 12.14 18.64 15.85
N ILE A 346 11.34 17.64 15.43
CA ILE A 346 9.97 17.89 14.94
C ILE A 346 9.07 18.36 16.08
N TYR A 347 9.24 17.84 17.30
CA TYR A 347 8.47 18.28 18.47
C TYR A 347 8.81 19.73 18.86
N ALA A 348 10.07 20.16 18.75
CA ALA A 348 10.45 21.53 19.05
C ALA A 348 9.87 22.54 18.04
N VAL A 349 9.69 22.12 16.78
CA VAL A 349 9.10 22.96 15.71
C VAL A 349 7.57 22.83 15.67
N SER A 350 6.99 21.69 16.14
CA SER A 350 5.65 21.29 15.73
C SER A 350 4.52 21.51 16.74
N LEU A 351 4.77 21.76 18.01
CA LEU A 351 3.65 21.92 18.96
C LEU A 351 2.88 23.24 18.76
N ASP A 352 3.52 24.30 18.30
CA ASP A 352 2.85 25.55 17.93
C ASP A 352 2.53 25.66 16.43
N ALA A 353 3.33 25.01 15.57
CA ALA A 353 3.13 24.98 14.12
C ALA A 353 2.03 23.98 13.70
N LEU A 354 1.85 22.86 14.41
CA LEU A 354 0.83 21.83 14.07
C LEU A 354 -0.62 22.30 14.26
N ARG A 355 -0.87 23.36 14.99
CA ARG A 355 -2.22 23.93 15.10
C ARG A 355 -2.67 24.70 13.85
N GLY A 356 -1.75 24.99 12.91
CA GLY A 356 -2.05 25.70 11.66
C GLY A 356 -1.44 25.12 10.40
N HIS A 357 -0.63 24.05 10.46
CA HIS A 357 0.17 23.55 9.34
C HIS A 357 0.03 22.03 9.07
N SER A 358 -1.05 21.38 9.51
CA SER A 358 -1.33 19.97 9.20
C SER A 358 -1.28 19.68 7.69
N ASP A 359 -1.79 20.60 6.88
CA ASP A 359 -1.84 20.45 5.41
C ASP A 359 -0.44 20.52 4.78
N GLN A 360 0.47 21.35 5.31
CA GLN A 360 1.84 21.44 4.80
C GLN A 360 2.66 20.17 5.08
N MET A 361 2.49 19.56 6.25
CA MET A 361 3.16 18.29 6.53
C MET A 361 2.65 17.17 5.65
N VAL A 362 1.34 17.08 5.46
CA VAL A 362 0.73 16.09 4.57
C VAL A 362 1.22 16.27 3.14
N ALA A 363 1.28 17.50 2.64
CA ALA A 363 1.84 17.81 1.34
C ALA A 363 3.32 17.37 1.24
N ALA A 364 4.12 17.61 2.26
CA ALA A 364 5.53 17.21 2.30
C ALA A 364 5.71 15.68 2.21
N PHE A 365 4.83 14.89 2.84
CA PHE A 365 4.84 13.43 2.69
C PHE A 365 4.47 12.96 1.28
N CYS A 366 3.49 13.61 0.65
CA CYS A 366 3.14 13.33 -0.74
C CYS A 366 4.28 13.71 -1.70
N ASP A 367 4.93 14.85 -1.47
CA ASP A 367 6.11 15.28 -2.24
C ASP A 367 7.28 14.31 -2.09
N ALA A 368 7.54 13.79 -0.89
CA ALA A 368 8.56 12.78 -0.67
C ALA A 368 8.28 11.48 -1.44
N SER A 369 6.99 11.09 -1.54
CA SER A 369 6.58 9.95 -2.36
C SER A 369 6.81 10.24 -3.84
N TYR A 370 6.39 11.40 -4.33
CA TYR A 370 6.54 11.83 -5.72
C TYR A 370 8.01 11.90 -6.15
N ARG A 371 8.90 12.47 -5.34
CA ARG A 371 10.34 12.51 -5.63
C ARG A 371 10.95 11.12 -5.81
N TRP A 372 10.51 10.15 -5.00
CA TRP A 372 10.94 8.77 -5.15
C TRP A 372 10.45 8.17 -6.47
N GLN A 373 9.18 8.39 -6.81
CA GLN A 373 8.56 7.91 -8.05
C GLN A 373 9.29 8.45 -9.29
N VAL A 374 9.51 9.76 -9.35
CA VAL A 374 10.27 10.42 -10.43
C VAL A 374 11.68 9.82 -10.54
N LYS A 375 12.35 9.55 -9.42
CA LYS A 375 13.69 8.94 -9.42
C LYS A 375 13.66 7.51 -9.95
N CYS A 376 12.59 6.79 -9.68
CA CYS A 376 12.37 5.43 -10.18
C CYS A 376 11.93 5.37 -11.65
N GLY A 377 11.57 6.49 -12.26
CA GLY A 377 11.13 6.60 -13.65
C GLY A 377 9.67 6.16 -13.85
N VAL A 378 8.83 6.39 -12.83
CA VAL A 378 7.39 6.12 -12.86
C VAL A 378 6.60 7.38 -12.56
#